data_79e73e05099825a5fb102e454ba16cbe
#
_entry.id   79e73e05099825a5fb102e454ba16cbe
#
_cell.length_a   1.000
_cell.length_b   1.000
_cell.length_c   1.000
_cell.angle_alpha   90.00
_cell.angle_beta   90.00
_cell.angle_gamma   90.00
#
_symmetry.space_group_name_H-M   'P 1'
#
loop_
_entity.id
_entity.type
_entity.pdbx_description
1 polymer ?
#
loop_
_entity_poly.entity_id
_entity_poly.type
_entity_poly.pdbx_seq_one_letter_code
_entity_poly.pdbx_strand_id
1 'polypeptide(L)'
;MSTSLLYHGFGIRGYEYVKTEYEGGQVIFTVRQETADLRCAACGSRHVIRRGHCQRRFRSLPIGSRPVQAVLDVPRVGCADCGAVRQVPVAFADERRSYTKAFERYVLELSRRMTIQDVARHLQVGWDVVKDIQKRSLSRRFKSISLKHLRQIAIDEIAIGRGHRYLTVVLDLLSGAVVFVGDGKGAEALTPFWNRLRCAGANIEAVAMDMSPAYISAVLMHLPRAVLVFDHFHIIKLFNEKLSDLRRDLYREATETRHKDVLKGTRWLL
;
A
#
# COMPACT_ATOMS: atom_id res chain seq x y z
N MET A 1 -29.09 -22.03 10.57
CA MET A 1 -28.26 -21.10 9.81
C MET A 1 -29.08 -19.85 9.53
N SER A 2 -28.50 -18.65 9.66
CA SER A 2 -29.23 -17.41 9.36
C SER A 2 -29.43 -17.27 7.85
N THR A 3 -30.64 -16.95 7.40
CA THR A 3 -30.98 -16.65 5.99
C THR A 3 -30.91 -15.16 5.70
N SER A 4 -30.45 -14.34 6.65
CA SER A 4 -30.45 -12.89 6.55
C SER A 4 -29.51 -12.39 5.43
N LEU A 5 -30.03 -11.62 4.49
CA LEU A 5 -29.29 -10.95 3.44
C LEU A 5 -28.22 -10.01 4.03
N LEU A 6 -28.52 -9.32 5.14
CA LEU A 6 -27.57 -8.44 5.83
C LEU A 6 -26.35 -9.21 6.31
N TYR A 7 -26.56 -10.43 6.79
CA TYR A 7 -25.48 -11.30 7.26
C TYR A 7 -24.59 -11.80 6.10
N HIS A 8 -25.21 -12.45 5.09
CA HIS A 8 -24.48 -13.13 4.03
C HIS A 8 -23.97 -12.16 2.96
N GLY A 9 -24.80 -11.18 2.55
CA GLY A 9 -24.45 -10.24 1.49
C GLY A 9 -23.59 -9.07 1.97
N PHE A 10 -23.82 -8.57 3.19
CA PHE A 10 -23.18 -7.33 3.68
C PHE A 10 -22.25 -7.52 4.88
N GLY A 11 -22.17 -8.72 5.45
CA GLY A 11 -21.33 -9.01 6.59
C GLY A 11 -21.75 -8.33 7.91
N ILE A 12 -23.03 -7.93 8.00
CA ILE A 12 -23.61 -7.28 9.18
C ILE A 12 -24.17 -8.37 10.09
N ARG A 13 -23.40 -8.75 11.11
CA ARG A 13 -23.71 -9.82 12.07
C ARG A 13 -24.17 -9.26 13.41
N GLY A 14 -25.20 -9.86 14.04
CA GLY A 14 -25.65 -9.49 15.38
C GLY A 14 -26.44 -8.18 15.41
N TYR A 15 -27.09 -7.83 14.30
CA TYR A 15 -27.94 -6.67 14.18
C TYR A 15 -29.27 -7.09 13.57
N GLU A 16 -30.35 -6.53 14.12
CA GLU A 16 -31.68 -6.68 13.58
C GLU A 16 -31.88 -5.71 12.41
N TYR A 17 -32.53 -6.17 11.35
CA TYR A 17 -33.04 -5.33 10.29
C TYR A 17 -34.28 -4.56 10.78
N VAL A 18 -34.32 -3.26 10.53
CA VAL A 18 -35.47 -2.41 10.89
C VAL A 18 -36.25 -2.00 9.64
N LYS A 19 -35.59 -1.36 8.67
CA LYS A 19 -36.24 -0.89 7.43
C LYS A 19 -35.21 -0.64 6.32
N THR A 20 -35.76 -0.53 5.09
CA THR A 20 -35.01 -0.05 3.91
C THR A 20 -35.67 1.21 3.39
N GLU A 21 -34.85 2.19 3.07
CA GLU A 21 -35.26 3.46 2.45
C GLU A 21 -34.47 3.69 1.17
N TYR A 22 -35.05 4.43 0.23
CA TYR A 22 -34.43 4.78 -1.04
C TYR A 22 -34.39 6.31 -1.13
N GLU A 23 -33.21 6.88 -1.07
CA GLU A 23 -33.00 8.32 -1.07
C GLU A 23 -31.82 8.70 -1.96
N GLY A 24 -31.99 9.68 -2.86
CA GLY A 24 -30.92 10.18 -3.71
C GLY A 24 -30.20 9.10 -4.55
N GLY A 25 -30.93 8.07 -5.00
CA GLY A 25 -30.37 6.94 -5.74
C GLY A 25 -29.59 5.93 -4.89
N GLN A 26 -29.59 6.09 -3.57
CA GLN A 26 -28.95 5.20 -2.62
C GLN A 26 -29.95 4.26 -1.96
N VAL A 27 -29.46 3.11 -1.48
CA VAL A 27 -30.22 2.19 -0.62
C VAL A 27 -29.73 2.35 0.81
N ILE A 28 -30.64 2.59 1.74
CA ILE A 28 -30.32 2.83 3.13
C ILE A 28 -30.96 1.73 3.99
N PHE A 29 -30.13 0.89 4.61
CA PHE A 29 -30.57 -0.09 5.59
C PHE A 29 -30.46 0.50 7.00
N THR A 30 -31.58 0.62 7.71
CA THR A 30 -31.56 0.90 9.14
C THR A 30 -31.45 -0.42 9.89
N VAL A 31 -30.45 -0.52 10.75
CA VAL A 31 -30.18 -1.69 11.58
C VAL A 31 -30.11 -1.29 13.06
N ARG A 32 -30.39 -2.24 13.95
CA ARG A 32 -30.40 -2.03 15.39
C ARG A 32 -29.56 -3.10 16.10
N GLN A 33 -28.81 -2.70 17.10
CA GLN A 33 -28.09 -3.63 17.97
C GLN A 33 -28.98 -4.10 19.12
N GLU A 34 -29.00 -5.40 19.38
CA GLU A 34 -29.70 -5.95 20.53
C GLU A 34 -29.10 -5.43 21.84
N THR A 35 -29.95 -5.14 22.81
CA THR A 35 -29.55 -4.58 24.12
C THR A 35 -28.76 -5.55 24.97
N ALA A 36 -28.98 -6.86 24.80
CA ALA A 36 -28.32 -7.91 25.57
C ALA A 36 -26.80 -7.99 25.33
N ASP A 37 -26.32 -7.48 24.16
CA ASP A 37 -24.90 -7.59 23.75
C ASP A 37 -24.07 -6.32 23.98
N LEU A 38 -24.58 -5.35 24.75
CA LEU A 38 -23.85 -4.12 25.01
C LEU A 38 -22.63 -4.40 25.93
N ARG A 39 -21.46 -3.91 25.49
CA ARG A 39 -20.20 -4.02 26.22
C ARG A 39 -19.45 -2.70 26.24
N CYS A 40 -18.69 -2.48 27.29
CA CYS A 40 -17.78 -1.36 27.40
C CYS A 40 -16.66 -1.46 26.35
N ALA A 41 -16.45 -0.41 25.55
CA ALA A 41 -15.38 -0.35 24.57
C ALA A 41 -13.96 -0.28 25.18
N ALA A 42 -13.84 0.08 26.46
CA ALA A 42 -12.55 0.22 27.14
C ALA A 42 -12.09 -1.09 27.80
N CYS A 43 -12.98 -1.76 28.57
CA CYS A 43 -12.61 -2.96 29.36
C CYS A 43 -13.39 -4.21 28.98
N GLY A 44 -14.33 -4.16 28.02
CA GLY A 44 -15.12 -5.30 27.57
C GLY A 44 -16.24 -5.74 28.52
N SER A 45 -16.40 -5.06 29.68
CA SER A 45 -17.41 -5.39 30.68
C SER A 45 -18.84 -5.31 30.15
N ARG A 46 -19.72 -6.17 30.67
CA ARG A 46 -21.16 -6.14 30.46
C ARG A 46 -21.91 -5.28 31.50
N HIS A 47 -21.24 -4.86 32.59
CA HIS A 47 -21.83 -3.98 33.60
C HIS A 47 -21.89 -2.55 33.10
N VAL A 48 -22.81 -2.29 32.17
CA VAL A 48 -22.95 -1.02 31.48
C VAL A 48 -24.35 -0.45 31.59
N ILE A 49 -24.47 0.86 31.73
CA ILE A 49 -25.71 1.60 31.75
C ILE A 49 -25.78 2.47 30.49
N ARG A 50 -26.90 2.45 29.77
CA ARG A 50 -27.09 3.29 28.58
C ARG A 50 -27.07 4.78 28.96
N ARG A 51 -26.34 5.58 28.19
CA ARG A 51 -26.18 7.03 28.33
C ARG A 51 -26.52 7.77 27.02
N GLY A 52 -27.55 7.29 26.30
CA GLY A 52 -27.95 7.81 25.00
C GLY A 52 -27.43 7.02 23.83
N HIS A 53 -27.51 7.61 22.66
CA HIS A 53 -27.02 7.02 21.40
C HIS A 53 -26.52 8.11 20.44
N CYS A 54 -25.83 7.70 19.38
CA CYS A 54 -25.43 8.56 18.28
C CYS A 54 -25.72 7.83 16.98
N GLN A 55 -26.49 8.44 16.09
CA GLN A 55 -26.73 7.87 14.78
C GLN A 55 -25.46 7.94 13.93
N ARG A 56 -25.08 6.83 13.36
CA ARG A 56 -23.94 6.71 12.44
C ARG A 56 -24.36 6.06 11.13
N ARG A 57 -23.80 6.56 10.04
CA ARG A 57 -23.96 6.01 8.69
C ARG A 57 -22.66 5.35 8.25
N PHE A 58 -22.77 4.15 7.68
CA PHE A 58 -21.63 3.36 7.22
C PHE A 58 -21.82 3.00 5.76
N ARG A 59 -20.89 3.40 4.91
CA ARG A 59 -20.84 2.94 3.53
C ARG A 59 -20.68 1.43 3.49
N SER A 60 -21.52 0.76 2.73
CA SER A 60 -21.52 -0.69 2.57
C SER A 60 -21.30 -1.10 1.11
N LEU A 61 -21.32 -2.41 0.84
CA LEU A 61 -21.22 -2.94 -0.52
C LEU A 61 -22.37 -2.40 -1.37
N PRO A 62 -22.12 -2.03 -2.65
CA PRO A 62 -23.19 -1.59 -3.55
C PRO A 62 -24.13 -2.73 -3.91
N ILE A 63 -25.36 -2.40 -4.29
CA ILE A 63 -26.31 -3.31 -4.95
C ILE A 63 -26.37 -2.87 -6.43
N GLY A 64 -25.74 -3.64 -7.31
CA GLY A 64 -25.49 -3.20 -8.67
C GLY A 64 -24.70 -1.89 -8.71
N SER A 65 -25.20 -0.87 -9.39
CA SER A 65 -24.59 0.47 -9.43
C SER A 65 -25.04 1.40 -8.28
N ARG A 66 -25.96 0.96 -7.43
CA ARG A 66 -26.53 1.80 -6.37
C ARG A 66 -25.68 1.74 -5.10
N PRO A 67 -25.26 2.89 -4.57
CA PRO A 67 -24.63 2.97 -3.28
C PRO A 67 -25.51 2.47 -2.15
N VAL A 68 -24.92 1.76 -1.19
CA VAL A 68 -25.62 1.27 0.00
C VAL A 68 -25.04 1.89 1.27
N GLN A 69 -25.89 2.31 2.18
CA GLN A 69 -25.52 2.75 3.52
C GLN A 69 -26.22 1.89 4.58
N ALA A 70 -25.48 1.54 5.64
CA ALA A 70 -26.06 1.01 6.86
C ALA A 70 -26.16 2.14 7.90
N VAL A 71 -27.35 2.37 8.44
CA VAL A 71 -27.62 3.36 9.49
C VAL A 71 -27.84 2.61 10.79
N LEU A 72 -27.11 3.03 11.83
CA LEU A 72 -27.16 2.44 13.15
C LEU A 72 -27.18 3.54 14.21
N ASP A 73 -28.13 3.48 15.14
CA ASP A 73 -28.09 4.23 16.39
C ASP A 73 -27.15 3.51 17.36
N VAL A 74 -25.87 3.94 17.35
CA VAL A 74 -24.82 3.35 18.18
C VAL A 74 -25.02 3.75 19.63
N PRO A 75 -25.28 2.81 20.55
CA PRO A 75 -25.46 3.12 21.95
C PRO A 75 -24.21 3.73 22.57
N ARG A 76 -24.40 4.71 23.44
CA ARG A 76 -23.37 5.19 24.35
C ARG A 76 -23.63 4.60 25.73
N VAL A 77 -22.59 4.06 26.36
CA VAL A 77 -22.71 3.38 27.65
C VAL A 77 -21.71 3.93 28.64
N GLY A 78 -22.13 4.01 29.90
CA GLY A 78 -21.27 4.22 31.07
C GLY A 78 -20.96 2.86 31.69
N CYS A 79 -19.71 2.57 31.92
CA CYS A 79 -19.25 1.32 32.53
C CYS A 79 -19.14 1.46 34.04
N ALA A 80 -19.76 0.55 34.79
CA ALA A 80 -19.65 0.51 36.25
C ALA A 80 -18.25 0.10 36.72
N ASP A 81 -17.54 -0.76 35.94
CA ASP A 81 -16.26 -1.32 36.35
C ASP A 81 -15.07 -0.38 36.11
N CYS A 82 -15.06 0.38 35.01
CA CYS A 82 -13.93 1.26 34.66
C CYS A 82 -14.29 2.75 34.59
N GLY A 83 -15.54 3.14 34.85
CA GLY A 83 -16.01 4.52 34.84
C GLY A 83 -16.08 5.19 33.45
N ALA A 84 -15.63 4.50 32.39
CA ALA A 84 -15.58 5.09 31.06
C ALA A 84 -16.98 5.26 30.45
N VAL A 85 -17.22 6.41 29.81
CA VAL A 85 -18.44 6.68 29.04
C VAL A 85 -18.07 6.72 27.56
N ARG A 86 -18.44 5.68 26.79
CA ARG A 86 -18.08 5.53 25.38
C ARG A 86 -19.20 4.91 24.55
N GLN A 87 -19.11 5.07 23.23
CA GLN A 87 -19.93 4.30 22.28
C GLN A 87 -19.50 2.83 22.32
N VAL A 88 -20.48 1.91 22.18
CA VAL A 88 -20.18 0.49 22.06
C VAL A 88 -19.45 0.19 20.75
N PRO A 89 -18.60 -0.83 20.71
CA PRO A 89 -17.95 -1.26 19.47
C PRO A 89 -18.99 -1.69 18.44
N VAL A 90 -18.77 -1.32 17.18
CA VAL A 90 -19.59 -1.77 16.04
C VAL A 90 -18.88 -2.95 15.37
N ALA A 91 -19.49 -4.14 15.39
CA ALA A 91 -18.84 -5.38 14.94
C ALA A 91 -18.47 -5.35 13.45
N PHE A 92 -19.31 -4.73 12.61
CA PHE A 92 -19.12 -4.69 11.15
C PHE A 92 -18.28 -3.50 10.66
N ALA A 93 -17.82 -2.61 11.52
CA ALA A 93 -16.97 -1.46 11.16
C ALA A 93 -15.83 -1.30 12.17
N ASP A 94 -14.70 -0.76 11.72
CA ASP A 94 -13.60 -0.38 12.60
C ASP A 94 -13.90 0.94 13.31
N GLU A 95 -13.22 1.18 14.42
CA GLU A 95 -13.36 2.43 15.16
C GLU A 95 -13.10 3.65 14.29
N ARG A 96 -13.91 4.69 14.46
CA ARG A 96 -13.81 5.98 13.75
C ARG A 96 -13.92 5.86 12.23
N ARG A 97 -14.49 4.78 11.69
CA ARG A 97 -14.71 4.61 10.26
C ARG A 97 -16.17 4.76 9.88
N SER A 98 -16.41 5.35 8.72
CA SER A 98 -17.74 5.55 8.12
C SER A 98 -18.05 4.52 7.02
N TYR A 99 -17.39 3.38 7.03
CA TYR A 99 -17.60 2.28 6.10
C TYR A 99 -17.48 0.92 6.81
N THR A 100 -18.12 -0.08 6.21
CA THR A 100 -18.10 -1.44 6.75
C THR A 100 -16.80 -2.17 6.39
N LYS A 101 -16.42 -3.18 7.18
CA LYS A 101 -15.31 -4.09 6.87
C LYS A 101 -15.48 -4.81 5.55
N ALA A 102 -16.73 -5.10 5.15
CA ALA A 102 -17.03 -5.69 3.85
C ALA A 102 -16.71 -4.71 2.71
N PHE A 103 -17.08 -3.44 2.87
CA PHE A 103 -16.72 -2.40 1.91
C PHE A 103 -15.21 -2.20 1.80
N GLU A 104 -14.48 -2.19 2.92
CA GLU A 104 -13.01 -2.11 2.93
C GLU A 104 -12.39 -3.25 2.08
N ARG A 105 -12.84 -4.50 2.29
CA ARG A 105 -12.35 -5.64 1.50
C ARG A 105 -12.65 -5.49 0.01
N TYR A 106 -13.83 -5.01 -0.33
CA TYR A 106 -14.22 -4.79 -1.73
C TYR A 106 -13.38 -3.71 -2.40
N VAL A 107 -13.14 -2.59 -1.74
CA VAL A 107 -12.21 -1.54 -2.20
C VAL A 107 -10.82 -2.13 -2.48
N LEU A 108 -10.28 -2.95 -1.57
CA LEU A 108 -8.96 -3.58 -1.75
C LEU A 108 -8.94 -4.56 -2.93
N GLU A 109 -10.03 -5.29 -3.16
CA GLU A 109 -10.12 -6.21 -4.31
C GLU A 109 -10.12 -5.45 -5.64
N LEU A 110 -10.92 -4.40 -5.76
CA LEU A 110 -10.94 -3.54 -6.95
C LEU A 110 -9.57 -2.86 -7.18
N SER A 111 -8.91 -2.45 -6.11
CA SER A 111 -7.60 -1.78 -6.16
C SER A 111 -6.45 -2.66 -6.69
N ARG A 112 -6.68 -3.97 -6.84
CA ARG A 112 -5.71 -4.86 -7.49
C ARG A 112 -5.62 -4.65 -9.00
N ARG A 113 -6.66 -4.07 -9.61
CA ARG A 113 -6.81 -3.96 -11.07
C ARG A 113 -7.15 -2.56 -11.54
N MET A 114 -7.47 -1.65 -10.63
CA MET A 114 -7.90 -0.29 -10.93
C MET A 114 -7.06 0.73 -10.15
N THR A 115 -6.92 1.92 -10.71
CA THR A 115 -6.29 3.04 -10.00
C THR A 115 -7.16 3.52 -8.82
N ILE A 116 -6.55 4.20 -7.84
CA ILE A 116 -7.29 4.81 -6.72
C ILE A 116 -8.43 5.70 -7.23
N GLN A 117 -8.18 6.48 -8.29
CA GLN A 117 -9.15 7.38 -8.88
C GLN A 117 -10.33 6.64 -9.51
N ASP A 118 -10.06 5.54 -10.22
CA ASP A 118 -11.11 4.77 -10.86
C ASP A 118 -11.97 4.02 -9.85
N VAL A 119 -11.35 3.45 -8.79
CA VAL A 119 -12.09 2.85 -7.67
C VAL A 119 -12.96 3.90 -6.99
N ALA A 120 -12.45 5.10 -6.74
CA ALA A 120 -13.19 6.18 -6.10
C ALA A 120 -14.42 6.60 -6.94
N ARG A 121 -14.24 6.75 -8.27
CA ARG A 121 -15.34 7.04 -9.20
C ARG A 121 -16.36 5.91 -9.26
N HIS A 122 -15.90 4.67 -9.44
CA HIS A 122 -16.75 3.48 -9.52
C HIS A 122 -17.61 3.31 -8.27
N LEU A 123 -17.05 3.51 -7.10
CA LEU A 123 -17.76 3.36 -5.83
C LEU A 123 -18.43 4.66 -5.33
N GLN A 124 -18.30 5.76 -6.07
CA GLN A 124 -18.85 7.08 -5.69
C GLN A 124 -18.43 7.49 -4.26
N VAL A 125 -17.12 7.39 -3.97
CA VAL A 125 -16.50 7.83 -2.71
C VAL A 125 -15.34 8.77 -2.98
N GLY A 126 -14.92 9.50 -1.96
CA GLY A 126 -13.74 10.36 -2.07
C GLY A 126 -12.46 9.55 -2.32
N TRP A 127 -11.54 10.09 -3.10
CA TRP A 127 -10.22 9.50 -3.36
C TRP A 127 -9.45 9.20 -2.07
N ASP A 128 -9.56 10.09 -1.07
CA ASP A 128 -8.92 9.92 0.23
C ASP A 128 -9.39 8.68 0.99
N VAL A 129 -10.67 8.31 0.83
CA VAL A 129 -11.22 7.08 1.45
C VAL A 129 -10.52 5.85 0.91
N VAL A 130 -10.38 5.74 -0.43
CA VAL A 130 -9.71 4.61 -1.08
C VAL A 130 -8.23 4.57 -0.70
N LYS A 131 -7.54 5.71 -0.74
CA LYS A 131 -6.14 5.84 -0.32
C LYS A 131 -5.91 5.42 1.13
N ASP A 132 -6.76 5.89 2.06
CA ASP A 132 -6.64 5.54 3.48
C ASP A 132 -6.86 4.04 3.71
N ILE A 133 -7.83 3.43 3.03
CA ILE A 133 -8.06 1.98 3.07
C ILE A 133 -6.81 1.23 2.61
N GLN A 134 -6.25 1.58 1.45
CA GLN A 134 -5.03 0.96 0.93
C GLN A 134 -3.85 1.15 1.87
N LYS A 135 -3.59 2.37 2.31
CA LYS A 135 -2.49 2.70 3.23
C LYS A 135 -2.57 1.87 4.51
N ARG A 136 -3.75 1.77 5.11
CA ARG A 136 -3.95 0.97 6.34
C ARG A 136 -3.76 -0.53 6.10
N SER A 137 -4.27 -1.04 4.98
CA SER A 137 -4.09 -2.44 4.61
C SER A 137 -2.61 -2.78 4.40
N LEU A 138 -1.88 -1.94 3.67
CA LEU A 138 -0.44 -2.09 3.48
C LEU A 138 0.32 -1.99 4.79
N SER A 139 0.01 -1.00 5.64
CA SER A 139 0.66 -0.85 6.95
C SER A 139 0.43 -2.06 7.86
N ARG A 140 -0.76 -2.67 7.84
CA ARG A 140 -1.05 -3.89 8.61
C ARG A 140 -0.30 -5.11 8.05
N ARG A 141 -0.30 -5.27 6.72
CA ARG A 141 0.30 -6.42 6.03
C ARG A 141 1.83 -6.41 6.13
N PHE A 142 2.43 -5.23 6.03
CA PHE A 142 3.89 -5.06 5.96
C PHE A 142 4.50 -4.48 7.25
N LYS A 143 3.76 -4.50 8.35
CA LYS A 143 4.23 -3.98 9.65
C LYS A 143 5.53 -4.64 10.13
N SER A 144 5.70 -5.93 9.86
CA SER A 144 6.88 -6.70 10.22
C SER A 144 7.16 -7.75 9.14
N ILE A 145 8.00 -7.36 8.15
CA ILE A 145 8.52 -8.31 7.17
C ILE A 145 9.74 -8.99 7.80
N SER A 146 9.72 -10.32 7.88
CA SER A 146 10.89 -11.09 8.27
C SER A 146 11.92 -11.07 7.14
N LEU A 147 13.14 -10.63 7.45
CA LEU A 147 14.25 -10.61 6.49
C LEU A 147 15.15 -11.85 6.58
N LYS A 148 14.87 -12.76 7.53
CA LYS A 148 15.74 -13.91 7.85
C LYS A 148 16.01 -14.85 6.66
N HIS A 149 15.05 -14.97 5.76
CA HIS A 149 15.12 -15.87 4.61
C HIS A 149 15.72 -15.24 3.34
N LEU A 150 16.07 -13.96 3.39
CA LEU A 150 16.64 -13.28 2.24
C LEU A 150 18.01 -13.87 1.88
N ARG A 151 18.21 -14.13 0.58
CA ARG A 151 19.45 -14.63 -0.02
C ARG A 151 19.95 -13.74 -1.14
N GLN A 152 19.07 -13.32 -2.02
CA GLN A 152 19.37 -12.52 -3.18
C GLN A 152 18.46 -11.28 -3.19
N ILE A 153 19.06 -10.12 -3.23
CA ILE A 153 18.33 -8.85 -3.19
C ILE A 153 18.69 -7.98 -4.40
N ALA A 154 17.75 -7.13 -4.80
CA ALA A 154 18.01 -6.03 -5.71
C ALA A 154 17.83 -4.69 -5.03
N ILE A 155 18.68 -3.72 -5.36
CA ILE A 155 18.60 -2.34 -4.90
C ILE A 155 18.44 -1.45 -6.12
N ASP A 156 17.39 -0.60 -6.12
CA ASP A 156 17.09 0.30 -7.23
C ASP A 156 16.46 1.61 -6.71
N GLU A 157 16.44 2.63 -7.55
CA GLU A 157 15.86 3.94 -7.25
C GLU A 157 14.60 4.21 -8.09
N ILE A 158 13.57 4.73 -7.45
CA ILE A 158 12.34 5.15 -8.10
C ILE A 158 12.15 6.65 -7.93
N ALA A 159 12.03 7.38 -9.03
CA ALA A 159 11.64 8.78 -9.00
C ALA A 159 10.15 8.93 -8.69
N ILE A 160 9.78 9.65 -7.64
CA ILE A 160 8.39 9.80 -7.16
C ILE A 160 7.76 11.15 -7.47
N GLY A 161 8.37 11.96 -8.28
CA GLY A 161 7.81 13.27 -8.65
C GLY A 161 8.80 14.19 -9.31
N ARG A 162 8.35 15.41 -9.60
CA ARG A 162 9.21 16.48 -10.08
C ARG A 162 10.13 16.97 -8.95
N GLY A 163 11.36 17.39 -9.25
CA GLY A 163 12.26 18.00 -8.28
C GLY A 163 13.17 17.01 -7.55
N HIS A 164 13.65 15.95 -8.23
CA HIS A 164 14.66 15.01 -7.72
C HIS A 164 14.27 14.30 -6.42
N ARG A 165 12.98 13.98 -6.27
CA ARG A 165 12.51 13.15 -5.16
C ARG A 165 12.59 11.67 -5.55
N TYR A 166 13.37 10.91 -4.79
CA TYR A 166 13.62 9.49 -5.03
C TYR A 166 13.25 8.66 -3.81
N LEU A 167 12.93 7.42 -4.07
CA LEU A 167 12.86 6.35 -3.07
C LEU A 167 13.86 5.26 -3.47
N THR A 168 14.64 4.80 -2.50
CA THR A 168 15.46 3.60 -2.66
C THR A 168 14.61 2.38 -2.31
N VAL A 169 14.54 1.41 -3.19
CA VAL A 169 13.74 0.19 -3.03
C VAL A 169 14.65 -1.02 -2.94
N VAL A 170 14.38 -1.91 -1.99
CA VAL A 170 15.04 -3.21 -1.91
C VAL A 170 14.00 -4.31 -2.17
N LEU A 171 14.32 -5.18 -3.13
CA LEU A 171 13.50 -6.33 -3.50
C LEU A 171 14.18 -7.64 -3.11
N ASP A 172 13.39 -8.62 -2.74
CA ASP A 172 13.80 -10.02 -2.72
C ASP A 172 13.67 -10.59 -4.14
N LEU A 173 14.79 -11.00 -4.74
CA LEU A 173 14.80 -11.51 -6.11
C LEU A 173 14.12 -12.87 -6.26
N LEU A 174 14.03 -13.65 -5.18
CA LEU A 174 13.40 -14.98 -5.23
C LEU A 174 11.87 -14.88 -5.22
N SER A 175 11.30 -13.96 -4.44
CA SER A 175 9.85 -13.78 -4.34
C SER A 175 9.30 -12.62 -5.17
N GLY A 176 10.15 -11.70 -5.65
CA GLY A 176 9.76 -10.44 -6.28
C GLY A 176 9.15 -9.43 -5.31
N ALA A 177 9.21 -9.68 -4.01
CA ALA A 177 8.60 -8.81 -3.01
C ALA A 177 9.48 -7.62 -2.65
N VAL A 178 8.86 -6.43 -2.51
CA VAL A 178 9.53 -5.28 -1.92
C VAL A 178 9.67 -5.50 -0.41
N VAL A 179 10.90 -5.54 0.09
CA VAL A 179 11.23 -5.82 1.50
C VAL A 179 11.61 -4.56 2.27
N PHE A 180 11.98 -3.50 1.57
CA PHE A 180 12.31 -2.21 2.16
C PHE A 180 12.09 -1.07 1.16
N VAL A 181 11.70 0.10 1.69
CA VAL A 181 11.64 1.36 0.95
C VAL A 181 12.26 2.43 1.84
N GLY A 182 13.34 3.07 1.36
CA GLY A 182 14.01 4.21 1.98
C GLY A 182 13.64 5.53 1.31
N ASP A 183 13.61 6.61 2.06
CA ASP A 183 13.42 7.95 1.51
C ASP A 183 14.76 8.51 1.02
N GLY A 184 14.77 9.05 -0.19
CA GLY A 184 15.97 9.58 -0.84
C GLY A 184 16.68 8.59 -1.75
N LYS A 185 17.89 8.97 -2.19
CA LYS A 185 18.80 8.16 -2.99
C LYS A 185 20.18 8.09 -2.34
N GLY A 186 20.87 6.97 -2.57
CA GLY A 186 22.23 6.77 -2.07
C GLY A 186 22.30 5.95 -0.79
N ALA A 187 23.52 5.79 -0.26
CA ALA A 187 23.83 4.88 0.84
C ALA A 187 23.06 5.15 2.12
N GLU A 188 22.77 6.40 2.42
CA GLU A 188 22.07 6.81 3.66
C GLU A 188 20.64 6.30 3.72
N ALA A 189 19.94 6.26 2.57
CA ALA A 189 18.59 5.74 2.48
C ALA A 189 18.49 4.25 2.89
N LEU A 190 19.59 3.51 2.79
CA LEU A 190 19.68 2.09 3.15
C LEU A 190 20.06 1.84 4.62
N THR A 191 20.46 2.86 5.40
CA THR A 191 20.89 2.68 6.79
C THR A 191 19.87 1.92 7.66
N PRO A 192 18.55 2.23 7.62
CA PRO A 192 17.55 1.48 8.38
C PRO A 192 17.41 0.02 7.90
N PHE A 193 17.64 -0.24 6.61
CA PHE A 193 17.64 -1.60 6.06
C PHE A 193 18.78 -2.44 6.60
N TRP A 194 20.01 -1.91 6.60
CA TRP A 194 21.18 -2.60 7.14
C TRP A 194 21.01 -2.97 8.62
N ASN A 195 20.46 -2.07 9.42
CA ASN A 195 20.18 -2.33 10.82
C ASN A 195 19.18 -3.49 11.00
N ARG A 196 18.09 -3.49 10.24
CA ARG A 196 17.10 -4.58 10.26
C ARG A 196 17.69 -5.90 9.75
N LEU A 197 18.51 -5.87 8.71
CA LEU A 197 19.14 -7.06 8.12
C LEU A 197 20.07 -7.73 9.13
N ARG A 198 20.90 -6.95 9.84
CA ARG A 198 21.77 -7.44 10.93
C ARG A 198 20.97 -8.11 12.04
N CYS A 199 19.91 -7.46 12.52
CA CYS A 199 19.05 -8.02 13.55
C CYS A 199 18.34 -9.31 13.11
N ALA A 200 18.04 -9.45 11.81
CA ALA A 200 17.39 -10.64 11.28
C ALA A 200 18.34 -11.84 11.10
N GLY A 201 19.67 -11.61 11.10
CA GLY A 201 20.66 -12.66 10.85
C GLY A 201 20.57 -13.27 9.45
N ALA A 202 20.13 -12.48 8.45
CA ALA A 202 20.03 -12.92 7.07
C ALA A 202 21.43 -13.11 6.44
N ASN A 203 21.59 -14.14 5.62
CA ASN A 203 22.82 -14.40 4.87
C ASN A 203 22.59 -14.06 3.39
N ILE A 204 22.96 -12.85 2.98
CA ILE A 204 22.83 -12.39 1.60
C ILE A 204 23.98 -12.92 0.77
N GLU A 205 23.66 -13.64 -0.30
CA GLU A 205 24.60 -14.28 -1.21
C GLU A 205 24.89 -13.40 -2.43
N ALA A 206 23.91 -12.66 -2.93
CA ALA A 206 24.06 -11.77 -4.09
C ALA A 206 23.23 -10.50 -3.95
N VAL A 207 23.75 -9.41 -4.49
CA VAL A 207 23.09 -8.11 -4.57
C VAL A 207 23.13 -7.60 -6.00
N ALA A 208 21.97 -7.46 -6.63
CA ALA A 208 21.81 -6.81 -7.92
C ALA A 208 21.57 -5.31 -7.73
N MET A 209 22.29 -4.48 -8.50
CA MET A 209 22.13 -3.00 -8.40
C MET A 209 22.60 -2.33 -9.68
N ASP A 210 22.38 -1.04 -9.79
CA ASP A 210 23.04 -0.18 -10.74
C ASP A 210 24.54 -0.02 -10.41
N MET A 211 25.30 0.63 -11.28
CA MET A 211 26.74 0.89 -11.08
C MET A 211 27.01 2.15 -10.22
N SER A 212 26.08 2.52 -9.33
CA SER A 212 26.25 3.67 -8.43
C SER A 212 27.40 3.42 -7.44
N PRO A 213 28.45 4.25 -7.40
CA PRO A 213 29.56 4.07 -6.46
C PRO A 213 29.10 4.10 -4.99
N ALA A 214 28.06 4.88 -4.68
CA ALA A 214 27.52 4.98 -3.32
C ALA A 214 26.92 3.65 -2.85
N TYR A 215 26.15 2.96 -3.72
CA TYR A 215 25.59 1.65 -3.39
C TYR A 215 26.64 0.55 -3.36
N ILE A 216 27.60 0.56 -4.30
CA ILE A 216 28.73 -0.38 -4.31
C ILE A 216 29.47 -0.30 -2.97
N SER A 217 29.87 0.91 -2.54
CA SER A 217 30.57 1.12 -1.28
C SER A 217 29.76 0.65 -0.07
N ALA A 218 28.45 0.96 -0.05
CA ALA A 218 27.56 0.56 1.05
C ALA A 218 27.42 -0.98 1.13
N VAL A 219 27.24 -1.64 -0.01
CA VAL A 219 27.10 -3.11 -0.04
C VAL A 219 28.41 -3.79 0.37
N LEU A 220 29.56 -3.34 -0.15
CA LEU A 220 30.86 -3.90 0.24
C LEU A 220 31.14 -3.74 1.75
N MET A 221 30.70 -2.62 2.34
CA MET A 221 30.85 -2.38 3.77
C MET A 221 29.95 -3.30 4.61
N HIS A 222 28.70 -3.50 4.23
CA HIS A 222 27.71 -4.23 5.02
C HIS A 222 27.60 -5.71 4.69
N LEU A 223 27.94 -6.09 3.45
CA LEU A 223 27.81 -7.45 2.90
C LEU A 223 29.09 -7.87 2.13
N PRO A 224 30.27 -7.90 2.79
CA PRO A 224 31.55 -8.11 2.11
C PRO A 224 31.69 -9.48 1.44
N ARG A 225 30.82 -10.43 1.75
CA ARG A 225 30.82 -11.78 1.15
C ARG A 225 29.81 -11.96 0.02
N ALA A 226 28.92 -10.97 -0.21
CA ALA A 226 27.91 -11.04 -1.23
C ALA A 226 28.50 -10.78 -2.62
N VAL A 227 28.03 -11.52 -3.62
CA VAL A 227 28.41 -11.27 -5.02
C VAL A 227 27.64 -10.04 -5.52
N LEU A 228 28.37 -9.06 -6.06
CA LEU A 228 27.77 -7.91 -6.73
C LEU A 228 27.41 -8.27 -8.16
N VAL A 229 26.17 -8.03 -8.53
CA VAL A 229 25.64 -8.21 -9.87
C VAL A 229 25.16 -6.86 -10.39
N PHE A 230 25.70 -6.39 -11.50
CA PHE A 230 25.25 -5.14 -12.10
C PHE A 230 24.08 -5.38 -13.05
N ASP A 231 23.13 -4.48 -13.01
CA ASP A 231 21.98 -4.50 -13.90
C ASP A 231 22.43 -4.36 -15.36
N HIS A 232 22.08 -5.36 -16.14
CA HIS A 232 22.38 -5.46 -17.57
C HIS A 232 21.94 -4.22 -18.36
N PHE A 233 20.76 -3.66 -18.03
CA PHE A 233 20.27 -2.45 -18.70
C PHE A 233 21.22 -1.26 -18.50
N HIS A 234 21.72 -1.04 -17.30
CA HIS A 234 22.64 0.04 -16.99
C HIS A 234 24.02 -0.15 -17.65
N ILE A 235 24.49 -1.41 -17.77
CA ILE A 235 25.73 -1.73 -18.51
C ILE A 235 25.57 -1.38 -19.98
N ILE A 236 24.50 -1.85 -20.64
CA ILE A 236 24.24 -1.58 -22.05
C ILE A 236 24.05 -0.08 -22.30
N LYS A 237 23.34 0.61 -21.43
CA LYS A 237 23.17 2.07 -21.51
C LYS A 237 24.51 2.80 -21.47
N LEU A 238 25.38 2.47 -20.51
CA LEU A 238 26.72 3.07 -20.41
C LEU A 238 27.56 2.79 -21.66
N PHE A 239 27.49 1.55 -22.18
CA PHE A 239 28.20 1.17 -23.39
C PHE A 239 27.73 2.02 -24.60
N ASN A 240 26.42 2.15 -24.77
CA ASN A 240 25.84 2.97 -25.85
C ASN A 240 26.17 4.48 -25.71
N GLU A 241 26.25 4.98 -24.49
CA GLU A 241 26.72 6.35 -24.22
C GLU A 241 28.16 6.52 -24.68
N LYS A 242 29.06 5.60 -24.32
CA LYS A 242 30.47 5.64 -24.74
C LYS A 242 30.67 5.50 -26.25
N LEU A 243 29.92 4.62 -26.90
CA LEU A 243 29.91 4.54 -28.36
C LEU A 243 29.44 5.81 -29.01
N SER A 244 28.43 6.47 -28.44
CA SER A 244 27.93 7.75 -28.93
C SER A 244 28.94 8.89 -28.74
N ASP A 245 29.70 8.88 -27.64
CA ASP A 245 30.80 9.81 -27.42
C ASP A 245 31.91 9.60 -28.46
N LEU A 246 32.39 8.39 -28.62
CA LEU A 246 33.40 8.02 -29.62
C LEU A 246 32.96 8.45 -31.05
N ARG A 247 31.72 8.15 -31.43
CA ARG A 247 31.17 8.57 -32.72
C ARG A 247 31.21 10.09 -32.87
N ARG A 248 30.89 10.85 -31.81
CA ARG A 248 30.93 12.33 -31.84
C ARG A 248 32.36 12.86 -32.03
N ASP A 249 33.33 12.24 -31.38
CA ASP A 249 34.73 12.61 -31.46
C ASP A 249 35.26 12.32 -32.89
N LEU A 250 35.02 11.14 -33.41
CA LEU A 250 35.36 10.78 -34.78
C LEU A 250 34.70 11.69 -35.82
N TYR A 251 33.44 12.10 -35.57
CA TYR A 251 32.76 13.08 -36.45
C TYR A 251 33.44 14.45 -36.44
N ARG A 252 33.98 14.90 -35.32
CA ARG A 252 34.72 16.15 -35.18
C ARG A 252 36.08 16.09 -35.91
N GLU A 253 36.74 14.95 -35.80
CA GLU A 253 38.05 14.70 -36.41
C GLU A 253 37.98 14.49 -37.94
N ALA A 254 36.85 13.98 -38.42
CA ALA A 254 36.67 13.70 -39.86
C ALA A 254 36.76 14.98 -40.71
N THR A 255 37.65 14.97 -41.70
CA THR A 255 37.83 16.05 -42.65
C THR A 255 36.94 15.89 -43.88
N GLU A 256 36.67 14.63 -44.30
CA GLU A 256 35.86 14.31 -45.46
C GLU A 256 34.35 14.28 -45.15
N THR A 257 33.58 14.92 -46.05
CA THR A 257 32.11 14.99 -45.93
C THR A 257 31.45 13.61 -45.90
N ARG A 258 31.95 12.67 -46.72
CA ARG A 258 31.46 11.30 -46.82
C ARG A 258 31.57 10.55 -45.45
N HIS A 259 32.70 10.71 -44.78
CA HIS A 259 32.90 10.10 -43.42
C HIS A 259 31.96 10.71 -42.43
N LYS A 260 31.73 12.02 -42.46
CA LYS A 260 30.76 12.70 -41.58
C LYS A 260 29.33 12.21 -41.81
N ASP A 261 28.93 12.00 -43.07
CA ASP A 261 27.59 11.49 -43.38
C ASP A 261 27.36 10.07 -42.85
N VAL A 262 28.35 9.17 -42.99
CA VAL A 262 28.29 7.83 -42.43
C VAL A 262 28.16 7.87 -40.91
N LEU A 263 29.01 8.64 -40.23
CA LEU A 263 29.00 8.77 -38.78
C LEU A 263 27.70 9.38 -38.24
N LYS A 264 27.07 10.29 -38.99
CA LYS A 264 25.77 10.85 -38.65
C LYS A 264 24.64 9.84 -38.83
N GLY A 265 24.67 9.05 -39.91
CA GLY A 265 23.66 8.02 -40.21
C GLY A 265 23.66 6.86 -39.26
N THR A 266 24.79 6.50 -38.66
CA THR A 266 24.92 5.37 -37.68
C THR A 266 24.39 5.68 -36.29
N ARG A 267 23.91 6.90 -36.03
CA ARG A 267 23.35 7.26 -34.71
C ARG A 267 22.24 6.33 -34.21
N TRP A 268 21.46 5.79 -35.14
CA TRP A 268 20.28 4.97 -34.83
C TRP A 268 20.56 3.44 -34.90
N LEU A 269 21.80 3.06 -35.17
CA LEU A 269 22.24 1.66 -35.18
C LEU A 269 22.87 1.23 -33.84
N LEU A 270 23.02 2.15 -32.92
CA LEU A 270 23.53 1.98 -31.57
C LEU A 270 22.37 2.23 -30.59
#